data_2385a645426669255850700ae2831cb4
#
_entry.id   2385a645426669255850700ae2831cb4
#
_cell.length_a   1.000
_cell.length_b   1.000
_cell.length_c   1.000
_cell.angle_alpha   90.00
_cell.angle_beta   90.00
_cell.angle_gamma   90.00
#
_symmetry.space_group_name_H-M   'P 1'
#
loop_
_entity.id
_entity.type
_entity.pdbx_description
1 polymer ?
#
loop_
_entity_poly.entity_id
_entity_poly.type
_entity_poly.pdbx_seq_one_letter_code
_entity_poly.pdbx_strand_id
1 'polypeptide(L)'
;MTEPFNFVLVHGAWHGGWCYARVRRRLAAQGHCVFTPTLTGLGERSHLMSGDINLDTHITDVVNVIKWENLHEIVLCGHSYGGWIISGVAEQMLDTVSSIVFLDAYMPDDGDSGQKIGSASSREGIAKA
;
A
#
# COMPACT_ATOMS: atom_id res chain seq x y z
N MET A 1 -6.61 28.58 -2.51
CA MET A 1 -6.89 27.21 -3.03
C MET A 1 -5.65 26.35 -2.89
N THR A 2 -5.77 25.22 -2.28
CA THR A 2 -4.64 24.30 -2.13
C THR A 2 -4.38 23.59 -3.46
N GLU A 3 -3.12 23.43 -3.83
CA GLU A 3 -2.77 22.65 -5.01
C GLU A 3 -3.16 21.18 -4.82
N PRO A 4 -3.56 20.49 -5.89
CA PRO A 4 -3.91 19.07 -5.81
C PRO A 4 -2.69 18.22 -5.41
N PHE A 5 -2.95 17.22 -4.58
CA PHE A 5 -1.96 16.19 -4.25
C PHE A 5 -2.23 14.92 -5.05
N ASN A 6 -1.20 14.11 -5.19
CA ASN A 6 -1.30 12.74 -5.70
C ASN A 6 -1.26 11.80 -4.51
N PHE A 7 -2.38 11.13 -4.24
CA PHE A 7 -2.45 10.13 -3.16
C PHE A 7 -2.33 8.74 -3.74
N VAL A 8 -1.50 7.92 -3.12
CA VAL A 8 -1.44 6.48 -3.39
C VAL A 8 -1.76 5.78 -2.07
N LEU A 9 -2.89 5.10 -2.03
CA LEU A 9 -3.43 4.47 -0.83
C LEU A 9 -3.29 2.96 -0.95
N VAL A 10 -2.49 2.36 -0.07
CA VAL A 10 -2.15 0.94 -0.13
C VAL A 10 -2.89 0.20 0.99
N HIS A 11 -3.70 -0.78 0.60
CA HIS A 11 -4.53 -1.54 1.52
C HIS A 11 -3.73 -2.58 2.32
N GLY A 12 -4.34 -3.10 3.38
CA GLY A 12 -3.78 -4.16 4.20
C GLY A 12 -4.11 -5.56 3.68
N ALA A 13 -3.68 -6.57 4.45
CA ALA A 13 -3.96 -7.97 4.14
C ALA A 13 -5.47 -8.20 4.08
N TRP A 14 -5.89 -9.13 3.24
CA TRP A 14 -7.29 -9.54 3.04
C TRP A 14 -8.22 -8.45 2.50
N HIS A 15 -7.67 -7.32 2.04
CA HIS A 15 -8.43 -6.24 1.46
C HIS A 15 -8.09 -6.07 -0.03
N GLY A 16 -8.56 -5.02 -0.61
CA GLY A 16 -8.26 -4.57 -1.95
C GLY A 16 -8.37 -3.05 -2.00
N GLY A 17 -8.06 -2.47 -3.14
CA GLY A 17 -8.15 -1.01 -3.31
C GLY A 17 -9.55 -0.45 -3.01
N TRP A 18 -10.58 -1.27 -3.19
CA TRP A 18 -11.98 -0.91 -2.94
C TRP A 18 -12.25 -0.53 -1.47
N CYS A 19 -11.41 -0.95 -0.53
CA CYS A 19 -11.60 -0.58 0.88
C CYS A 19 -11.43 0.93 1.10
N TYR A 20 -10.74 1.61 0.20
CA TYR A 20 -10.54 3.05 0.25
C TYR A 20 -11.59 3.85 -0.54
N ALA A 21 -12.64 3.20 -1.05
CA ALA A 21 -13.58 3.85 -1.97
C ALA A 21 -14.17 5.16 -1.41
N ARG A 22 -14.52 5.17 -0.12
CA ARG A 22 -15.11 6.36 0.52
C ARG A 22 -14.08 7.49 0.65
N VAL A 23 -12.88 7.16 1.09
CA VAL A 23 -11.78 8.13 1.22
C VAL A 23 -11.41 8.68 -0.15
N ARG A 24 -11.30 7.79 -1.14
CA ARG A 24 -10.97 8.18 -2.51
C ARG A 24 -11.98 9.19 -3.06
N ARG A 25 -13.26 8.93 -2.88
CA ARG A 25 -14.31 9.84 -3.36
C ARG A 25 -14.21 11.21 -2.72
N ARG A 26 -13.95 11.26 -1.41
CA ARG A 26 -13.84 12.52 -0.67
C ARG A 26 -12.63 13.33 -1.10
N LEU A 27 -11.48 12.67 -1.26
CA LEU A 27 -10.26 13.33 -1.70
C LEU A 27 -10.40 13.81 -3.15
N ALA A 28 -10.99 12.99 -4.02
CA ALA A 28 -11.22 13.36 -5.42
C ALA A 28 -12.18 14.55 -5.53
N ALA A 29 -13.18 14.61 -4.67
CA ALA A 29 -14.13 15.74 -4.64
C ALA A 29 -13.44 17.06 -4.25
N GLN A 30 -12.31 16.98 -3.55
CA GLN A 30 -11.51 18.15 -3.20
C GLN A 30 -10.47 18.50 -4.27
N GLY A 31 -10.47 17.79 -5.40
CA GLY A 31 -9.60 18.05 -6.52
C GLY A 31 -8.31 17.27 -6.54
N HIS A 32 -8.11 16.34 -5.62
CA HIS A 32 -6.90 15.52 -5.58
C HIS A 32 -6.99 14.32 -6.52
N CYS A 33 -5.82 13.85 -6.97
CA CYS A 33 -5.71 12.60 -7.70
C CYS A 33 -5.47 11.48 -6.70
N VAL A 34 -6.27 10.40 -6.79
CA VAL A 34 -6.21 9.31 -5.81
C VAL A 34 -6.12 7.98 -6.52
N PHE A 35 -5.10 7.21 -6.17
CA PHE A 35 -4.85 5.88 -6.72
C PHE A 35 -4.96 4.86 -5.59
N THR A 36 -5.74 3.83 -5.81
CA THR A 36 -5.99 2.77 -4.81
C THR A 36 -5.73 1.41 -5.42
N PRO A 37 -4.46 1.08 -5.71
CA PRO A 37 -4.16 -0.19 -6.37
C PRO A 37 -4.52 -1.37 -5.47
N THR A 38 -4.95 -2.46 -6.11
CA THR A 38 -5.10 -3.74 -5.44
C THR A 38 -3.84 -4.56 -5.65
N LEU A 39 -3.30 -5.07 -4.57
CA LEU A 39 -2.07 -5.87 -4.61
C LEU A 39 -2.32 -7.20 -5.30
N THR A 40 -1.31 -7.69 -6.04
CA THR A 40 -1.40 -8.95 -6.77
C THR A 40 -1.84 -10.09 -5.85
N GLY A 41 -2.85 -10.83 -6.28
CA GLY A 41 -3.35 -12.00 -5.57
C GLY A 41 -4.37 -11.70 -4.49
N LEU A 42 -4.70 -10.43 -4.25
CA LEU A 42 -5.65 -10.02 -3.21
C LEU A 42 -6.89 -9.37 -3.83
N GLY A 43 -7.94 -9.25 -3.04
CA GLY A 43 -9.18 -8.62 -3.46
C GLY A 43 -9.71 -9.17 -4.78
N GLU A 44 -10.07 -8.29 -5.68
CA GLU A 44 -10.56 -8.64 -7.03
C GLU A 44 -9.47 -9.28 -7.91
N ARG A 45 -8.22 -9.31 -7.46
CA ARG A 45 -7.11 -9.96 -8.14
C ARG A 45 -6.74 -11.31 -7.52
N SER A 46 -7.64 -11.87 -6.70
CA SER A 46 -7.40 -13.13 -5.98
C SER A 46 -7.10 -14.31 -6.91
N HIS A 47 -7.59 -14.28 -8.13
CA HIS A 47 -7.32 -15.31 -9.15
C HIS A 47 -5.84 -15.37 -9.55
N LEU A 48 -5.06 -14.38 -9.20
CA LEU A 48 -3.63 -14.33 -9.50
C LEU A 48 -2.76 -14.86 -8.36
N MET A 49 -3.38 -15.26 -7.24
CA MET A 49 -2.62 -15.75 -6.09
C MET A 49 -1.85 -17.02 -6.44
N SER A 50 -0.58 -17.04 -6.08
CA SER A 50 0.29 -18.20 -6.26
C SER A 50 1.39 -18.17 -5.17
N GLY A 51 2.13 -19.26 -5.07
CA GLY A 51 3.23 -19.37 -4.11
C GLY A 51 4.42 -18.46 -4.42
N ASP A 52 4.46 -17.87 -5.61
CA ASP A 52 5.56 -16.98 -6.02
C ASP A 52 5.36 -15.53 -5.60
N ILE A 53 4.18 -15.20 -5.09
CA ILE A 53 3.84 -13.84 -4.67
C ILE A 53 4.39 -13.59 -3.27
N ASN A 54 5.15 -12.50 -3.12
CA ASN A 54 5.75 -12.12 -1.85
C ASN A 54 5.69 -10.60 -1.67
N LEU A 55 6.35 -10.08 -0.64
CA LEU A 55 6.38 -8.65 -0.34
C LEU A 55 6.95 -7.85 -1.51
N ASP A 56 8.01 -8.34 -2.16
CA ASP A 56 8.61 -7.65 -3.30
C ASP A 56 7.63 -7.53 -4.46
N THR A 57 6.78 -8.54 -4.67
CA THR A 57 5.71 -8.48 -5.67
C THR A 57 4.78 -7.31 -5.38
N HIS A 58 4.36 -7.16 -4.14
CA HIS A 58 3.44 -6.11 -3.73
C HIS A 58 4.08 -4.72 -3.78
N ILE A 59 5.34 -4.61 -3.41
CA ILE A 59 6.09 -3.36 -3.56
C ILE A 59 6.15 -2.96 -5.04
N THR A 60 6.44 -3.92 -5.91
CA THR A 60 6.50 -3.69 -7.36
C THR A 60 5.14 -3.25 -7.91
N ASP A 61 4.04 -3.83 -7.42
CA ASP A 61 2.68 -3.40 -7.81
C ASP A 61 2.52 -1.88 -7.65
N VAL A 62 2.92 -1.37 -6.49
CA VAL A 62 2.75 0.05 -6.17
C VAL A 62 3.77 0.91 -6.93
N VAL A 63 5.02 0.48 -7.00
CA VAL A 63 6.06 1.18 -7.78
C VAL A 63 5.62 1.34 -9.23
N ASN A 64 5.03 0.28 -9.81
CA ASN A 64 4.55 0.33 -11.19
C ASN A 64 3.40 1.31 -11.40
N VAL A 65 2.48 1.42 -10.43
CA VAL A 65 1.43 2.44 -10.52
C VAL A 65 2.06 3.84 -10.58
N ILE A 66 2.99 4.12 -9.70
CA ILE A 66 3.67 5.41 -9.65
C ILE A 66 4.41 5.68 -10.96
N LYS A 67 5.13 4.69 -11.45
CA LYS A 67 5.93 4.80 -12.66
C LYS A 67 5.07 4.99 -13.91
N TRP A 68 4.07 4.15 -14.09
CA TRP A 68 3.26 4.16 -15.31
C TRP A 68 2.26 5.30 -15.35
N GLU A 69 1.78 5.77 -14.20
CA GLU A 69 0.94 6.96 -14.09
C GLU A 69 1.77 8.25 -14.05
N ASN A 70 3.10 8.12 -14.08
CA ASN A 70 4.05 9.25 -14.04
C ASN A 70 3.78 10.21 -12.89
N LEU A 71 3.64 9.66 -11.69
CA LEU A 71 3.30 10.43 -10.50
C LEU A 71 4.53 11.04 -9.85
N HIS A 72 4.36 12.25 -9.33
CA HIS A 72 5.39 12.99 -8.59
C HIS A 72 4.77 13.59 -7.34
N GLU A 73 5.59 13.90 -6.36
CA GLU A 73 5.16 14.54 -5.11
C GLU A 73 3.99 13.80 -4.47
N ILE A 74 4.18 12.50 -4.23
CA ILE A 74 3.14 11.59 -3.78
C ILE A 74 2.98 11.65 -2.27
N VAL A 75 1.73 11.64 -1.81
CA VAL A 75 1.40 11.27 -0.43
C VAL A 75 1.10 9.77 -0.45
N LEU A 76 1.99 9.00 0.14
CA LEU A 76 1.93 7.54 0.14
C LEU A 76 1.38 7.07 1.48
N CYS A 77 0.20 6.45 1.45
CA CYS A 77 -0.49 5.99 2.65
C CYS A 77 -0.59 4.46 2.63
N GLY A 78 -0.32 3.84 3.76
CA GLY A 78 -0.47 2.39 3.93
C GLY A 78 -1.21 2.04 5.20
N HIS A 79 -2.10 1.05 5.11
CA HIS A 79 -2.87 0.54 6.23
C HIS A 79 -2.38 -0.87 6.58
N SER A 80 -2.15 -1.13 7.87
CA SER A 80 -1.78 -2.46 8.38
C SER A 80 -0.57 -3.03 7.64
N TYR A 81 -0.70 -4.17 6.96
CA TYR A 81 0.33 -4.76 6.11
C TYR A 81 0.86 -3.77 5.06
N GLY A 82 0.02 -2.85 4.61
CA GLY A 82 0.43 -1.81 3.66
C GLY A 82 1.60 -0.96 4.15
N GLY A 83 1.84 -0.90 5.46
CA GLY A 83 2.99 -0.21 6.03
C GLY A 83 4.32 -0.80 5.59
N TRP A 84 4.38 -2.11 5.43
CA TRP A 84 5.57 -2.80 4.89
C TRP A 84 5.82 -2.40 3.45
N ILE A 85 4.75 -2.32 2.69
CA ILE A 85 4.80 -2.03 1.26
C ILE A 85 5.23 -0.60 1.03
N ILE A 86 4.61 0.37 1.69
CA ILE A 86 4.97 1.78 1.50
C ILE A 86 6.39 2.08 1.96
N SER A 87 6.88 1.36 2.97
CA SER A 87 8.27 1.50 3.40
C SER A 87 9.24 1.09 2.29
N GLY A 88 8.98 -0.05 1.63
CA GLY A 88 9.78 -0.50 0.51
C GLY A 88 9.66 0.40 -0.72
N VAL A 89 8.45 0.90 -0.99
CA VAL A 89 8.22 1.83 -2.10
C VAL A 89 8.97 3.13 -1.87
N ALA A 90 8.87 3.69 -0.67
CA ALA A 90 9.55 4.94 -0.33
C ALA A 90 11.07 4.82 -0.47
N GLU A 91 11.63 3.68 -0.07
CA GLU A 91 13.06 3.41 -0.22
C GLU A 91 13.51 3.45 -1.68
N GLN A 92 12.71 2.90 -2.58
CA GLN A 92 13.01 2.87 -4.00
C GLN A 92 12.73 4.19 -4.71
N MET A 93 11.83 5.01 -4.18
CA MET A 93 11.32 6.20 -4.87
C MET A 93 11.40 7.45 -3.98
N LEU A 94 12.54 7.64 -3.32
CA LEU A 94 12.77 8.74 -2.39
C LEU A 94 12.49 10.13 -2.99
N ASP A 95 12.86 10.32 -4.26
CA ASP A 95 12.68 11.60 -4.93
C ASP A 95 11.23 11.88 -5.35
N THR A 96 10.40 10.85 -5.32
CA THR A 96 9.01 10.93 -5.80
C THR A 96 8.01 11.05 -4.66
N VAL A 97 8.33 10.47 -3.50
CA VAL A 97 7.45 10.45 -2.33
C VAL A 97 7.71 11.67 -1.46
N SER A 98 6.70 12.54 -1.32
CA SER A 98 6.78 13.73 -0.48
C SER A 98 6.46 13.47 0.97
N SER A 99 5.49 12.60 1.22
CA SER A 99 5.01 12.29 2.57
C SER A 99 4.59 10.83 2.65
N ILE A 100 4.77 10.26 3.84
CA ILE A 100 4.32 8.90 4.13
C ILE A 100 3.34 8.97 5.29
N VAL A 101 2.22 8.25 5.16
CA VAL A 101 1.20 8.16 6.20
C VAL A 101 1.02 6.68 6.57
N PHE A 102 1.30 6.36 7.83
CA PHE A 102 1.06 5.03 8.38
C PHE A 102 -0.31 5.06 9.08
N LEU A 103 -1.30 4.47 8.45
CA LEU A 103 -2.66 4.43 8.96
C LEU A 103 -2.87 3.12 9.72
N ASP A 104 -2.66 3.15 11.04
CA ASP A 104 -2.73 1.97 11.89
C ASP A 104 -1.94 0.82 11.26
N ALA A 105 -0.69 1.10 10.93
CA ALA A 105 0.12 0.23 10.08
C ALA A 105 1.40 -0.19 10.77
N TYR A 106 1.97 -1.28 10.29
CA TYR A 106 3.30 -1.72 10.69
C TYR A 106 4.35 -0.76 10.17
N MET A 107 5.35 -0.46 11.02
CA MET A 107 6.55 0.28 10.65
C MET A 107 7.76 -0.64 10.87
N PRO A 108 8.03 -1.54 9.92
CA PRO A 108 9.08 -2.55 10.12
C PRO A 108 10.48 -1.95 10.04
N ASP A 109 11.37 -2.54 10.84
CA ASP A 109 12.79 -2.36 10.65
C ASP A 109 13.31 -3.44 9.68
N ASP A 110 14.53 -3.25 9.18
CA ASP A 110 15.14 -4.22 8.29
C ASP A 110 15.21 -5.61 8.94
N GLY A 111 14.75 -6.61 8.22
CA GLY A 111 14.74 -8.00 8.70
C GLY A 111 13.50 -8.40 9.49
N ASP A 112 12.58 -7.49 9.77
CA ASP A 112 11.33 -7.82 10.45
C ASP A 112 10.40 -8.64 9.56
N SER A 113 9.48 -9.36 10.21
CA SER A 113 8.39 -10.07 9.52
C SER A 113 7.08 -9.85 10.26
N GLY A 114 5.95 -10.03 9.57
CA GLY A 114 4.63 -9.89 10.17
C GLY A 114 4.43 -10.82 11.35
N GLN A 115 4.99 -12.02 11.28
CA GLN A 115 4.96 -13.00 12.37
C GLN A 115 5.73 -12.54 13.60
N LYS A 116 6.80 -11.78 13.38
CA LYS A 116 7.69 -11.32 14.45
C LYS A 116 7.10 -10.16 15.25
N ILE A 117 6.39 -9.25 14.61
CA ILE A 117 5.91 -8.01 15.22
C ILE A 117 4.40 -7.99 15.50
N GLY A 118 3.63 -8.97 15.00
CA GLY A 118 2.19 -9.05 15.22
C GLY A 118 1.82 -9.76 16.52
N SER A 119 0.54 -9.67 16.90
CA SER A 119 -0.01 -10.47 17.99
C SER A 119 -0.04 -11.96 17.60
N ALA A 120 -0.24 -12.85 18.57
CA ALA A 120 -0.28 -14.29 18.30
C ALA A 120 -1.36 -14.65 17.26
N SER A 121 -2.57 -14.11 17.40
CA SER A 121 -3.64 -14.37 16.45
C SER A 121 -3.38 -13.75 15.09
N SER A 122 -2.80 -12.56 15.08
CA SER A 122 -2.39 -11.88 13.85
C SER A 122 -1.29 -12.66 13.11
N ARG A 123 -0.29 -13.16 13.87
CA ARG A 123 0.79 -13.98 13.33
C ARG A 123 0.25 -15.26 12.69
N GLU A 124 -0.70 -15.91 13.35
CA GLU A 124 -1.31 -17.13 12.85
C GLU A 124 -2.07 -16.87 11.55
N GLY A 125 -2.86 -15.79 11.49
CA GLY A 125 -3.56 -15.40 10.30
C GLY A 125 -2.63 -15.11 9.12
N ILE A 126 -1.55 -14.39 9.35
CA ILE A 126 -0.55 -14.07 8.32
C ILE A 126 0.14 -15.35 7.83
N ALA A 127 0.48 -16.26 8.72
CA ALA A 127 1.13 -17.51 8.34
C ALA A 127 0.23 -18.39 7.45
N LYS A 128 -1.10 -18.32 7.64
CA LYS A 128 -2.08 -19.08 6.84
C LYS A 128 -2.44 -18.39 5.53
N ALA A 129 -2.24 -17.08 5.46
CA ALA A 129 -2.53 -16.31 4.26
C ALA A 129 -1.42 -16.51 3.23
#